data_9a6c343e09e2a7c17d8a6388e467aea9
#
_entry.id   9a6c343e09e2a7c17d8a6388e467aea9
#
_cell.length_a   1.000
_cell.length_b   1.000
_cell.length_c   1.000
_cell.angle_alpha   90.00
_cell.angle_beta   90.00
_cell.angle_gamma   90.00
#
_symmetry.space_group_name_H-M   'P 1'
#
loop_
_entity.id
_entity.type
_entity.pdbx_description
1 polymer ?
#
loop_
_entity_poly.entity_id
_entity_poly.type
_entity_poly.pdbx_seq_one_letter_code
_entity_poly.pdbx_strand_id
1 'polypeptide(L)'
;MNRRRLLALAVAAALGALAGSLASAGTININPSQDNTLYEYDPVDGDRSNALGFHFFAGETGMNELRRGVLAFDIAGNIPPGATITAASLSLNMSRTPTNTAYVMELRKLLADWGEGTSIAPGEEGDGAPATPNDATWRHRFFDTMFWSAQGGDFSATVSASQLVGLVGQYTWSSAQMVADVQAWLDNPASNLGWLVLGDETAIATAKRFDTRESASPPMLTIEFTRAPRVAPSPRPRPTPAPRP
;
A
#
# COMPACT_ATOMS: atom_id res chain seq x y z
N MET A 1 26.25 29.11 -80.60
CA MET A 1 26.20 29.67 -79.26
C MET A 1 25.21 28.86 -78.42
N ASN A 2 25.71 27.91 -77.59
CA ASN A 2 24.93 27.00 -76.82
C ASN A 2 24.82 27.53 -75.36
N ARG A 3 23.61 27.86 -74.91
CA ARG A 3 23.32 28.13 -73.50
C ARG A 3 22.86 26.85 -72.82
N ARG A 4 23.77 26.21 -72.04
CA ARG A 4 23.41 25.15 -71.11
C ARG A 4 22.74 25.77 -69.87
N ARG A 5 21.48 25.39 -69.60
CA ARG A 5 20.79 25.68 -68.36
C ARG A 5 21.11 24.59 -67.35
N LEU A 6 21.78 24.96 -66.27
CA LEU A 6 21.98 24.11 -65.08
C LEU A 6 20.72 24.14 -64.26
N LEU A 7 20.10 22.97 -64.12
CA LEU A 7 19.02 22.74 -63.16
C LEU A 7 19.66 22.37 -61.81
N ALA A 8 19.53 23.24 -60.82
CA ALA A 8 19.92 22.94 -59.42
C ALA A 8 18.75 22.24 -58.71
N LEU A 9 18.96 20.98 -58.40
CA LEU A 9 18.02 20.20 -57.57
C LEU A 9 18.32 20.49 -56.11
N ALA A 10 17.41 21.24 -55.42
CA ALA A 10 17.50 21.44 -53.98
C ALA A 10 16.82 20.26 -53.27
N VAL A 11 17.63 19.36 -52.68
CA VAL A 11 17.17 18.31 -51.78
C VAL A 11 17.00 18.95 -50.38
N ALA A 12 15.77 19.22 -49.97
CA ALA A 12 15.45 19.60 -48.62
C ALA A 12 15.41 18.33 -47.74
N ALA A 13 16.45 18.09 -46.96
CA ALA A 13 16.46 17.05 -45.94
C ALA A 13 15.60 17.53 -44.73
N ALA A 14 14.40 16.97 -44.57
CA ALA A 14 13.59 17.18 -43.40
C ALA A 14 14.18 16.31 -42.27
N LEU A 15 15.01 16.89 -41.40
CA LEU A 15 15.35 16.29 -40.12
C LEU A 15 14.09 16.38 -39.20
N GLY A 16 13.33 15.30 -39.16
CA GLY A 16 12.30 15.11 -38.14
C GLY A 16 12.99 14.89 -36.80
N ALA A 17 13.00 15.90 -35.93
CA ALA A 17 13.40 15.76 -34.53
C ALA A 17 12.37 14.85 -33.84
N LEU A 18 12.71 13.58 -33.59
CA LEU A 18 11.98 12.76 -32.62
C LEU A 18 12.25 13.39 -31.23
N ALA A 19 11.38 14.29 -30.80
CA ALA A 19 11.32 14.69 -29.41
C ALA A 19 10.76 13.51 -28.62
N GLY A 20 11.64 12.59 -28.20
CA GLY A 20 11.29 11.56 -27.24
C GLY A 20 10.87 12.25 -25.95
N SER A 21 9.58 12.17 -25.60
CA SER A 21 9.10 12.61 -24.30
C SER A 21 9.76 11.73 -23.23
N LEU A 22 10.56 12.33 -22.35
CA LEU A 22 11.19 11.61 -21.24
C LEU A 22 10.10 11.16 -20.25
N ALA A 23 10.19 9.91 -19.78
CA ALA A 23 9.38 9.45 -18.67
C ALA A 23 9.69 10.32 -17.44
N SER A 24 8.67 10.85 -16.77
CA SER A 24 8.84 11.63 -15.54
C SER A 24 8.81 10.69 -14.34
N ALA A 25 9.88 10.65 -13.57
CA ALA A 25 9.92 9.98 -12.28
C ALA A 25 9.17 10.79 -11.22
N GLY A 26 8.52 10.10 -10.29
CA GLY A 26 7.86 10.70 -9.12
C GLY A 26 8.07 9.83 -7.89
N THR A 27 8.07 10.48 -6.73
CA THR A 27 8.04 9.84 -5.42
C THR A 27 6.87 10.40 -4.64
N ILE A 28 6.11 9.54 -3.94
CA ILE A 28 4.99 9.94 -3.11
C ILE A 28 5.02 9.19 -1.78
N ASN A 29 4.58 9.87 -0.72
CA ASN A 29 4.35 9.32 0.59
C ASN A 29 2.85 9.28 0.86
N ILE A 30 2.33 8.13 1.28
CA ILE A 30 0.91 7.90 1.52
C ILE A 30 0.75 7.33 2.93
N ASN A 31 -0.13 7.95 3.73
CA ASN A 31 -0.55 7.39 5.01
C ASN A 31 -1.65 6.35 4.78
N PRO A 32 -1.89 5.42 5.74
CA PRO A 32 -2.99 4.47 5.61
C PRO A 32 -4.34 5.17 5.42
N SER A 33 -5.18 4.61 4.57
CA SER A 33 -6.59 4.99 4.46
C SER A 33 -7.42 4.37 5.59
N GLN A 34 -6.97 3.22 6.10
CA GLN A 34 -7.52 2.52 7.25
C GLN A 34 -6.47 1.60 7.87
N ASP A 35 -6.56 1.38 9.19
CA ASP A 35 -5.78 0.40 9.92
C ASP A 35 -6.56 -0.16 11.11
N ASN A 36 -6.14 -1.32 11.63
CA ASN A 36 -6.78 -1.96 12.77
C ASN A 36 -5.89 -3.07 13.35
N THR A 37 -6.33 -3.66 14.46
CA THR A 37 -5.79 -4.91 15.01
C THR A 37 -6.85 -5.99 15.05
N LEU A 38 -6.53 -7.16 14.55
CA LEU A 38 -7.29 -8.38 14.75
C LEU A 38 -6.83 -9.00 16.08
N TYR A 39 -7.63 -8.82 17.12
CA TYR A 39 -7.40 -9.41 18.45
C TYR A 39 -7.96 -10.81 18.45
N GLU A 40 -7.15 -11.82 18.82
CA GLU A 40 -7.61 -13.21 18.89
C GLU A 40 -8.90 -13.28 19.73
N TYR A 41 -9.87 -14.05 19.22
CA TYR A 41 -11.18 -14.14 19.83
C TYR A 41 -11.13 -14.89 21.16
N ASP A 42 -11.63 -14.27 22.21
CA ASP A 42 -11.90 -14.89 23.50
C ASP A 42 -13.42 -15.02 23.73
N PRO A 43 -13.93 -16.22 24.06
CA PRO A 43 -15.38 -16.40 24.30
C PRO A 43 -15.93 -15.63 25.51
N VAL A 44 -15.08 -15.20 26.44
CA VAL A 44 -15.46 -14.39 27.59
C VAL A 44 -15.54 -12.91 27.20
N ASP A 45 -14.54 -12.40 26.50
CA ASP A 45 -14.41 -11.00 26.12
C ASP A 45 -15.09 -10.65 24.79
N GLY A 46 -15.40 -11.63 23.97
CA GLY A 46 -16.04 -11.48 22.68
C GLY A 46 -15.11 -10.96 21.58
N ASP A 47 -15.69 -10.37 20.53
CA ASP A 47 -14.93 -9.76 19.45
C ASP A 47 -14.41 -8.40 19.86
N ARG A 48 -13.12 -8.21 19.65
CA ARG A 48 -12.40 -6.98 19.95
C ARG A 48 -11.75 -6.36 18.74
N SER A 49 -11.57 -5.03 18.78
CA SER A 49 -11.01 -4.22 17.73
C SER A 49 -10.39 -2.94 18.29
N ASN A 50 -9.66 -2.17 17.46
CA ASN A 50 -9.10 -0.87 17.81
C ASN A 50 -8.98 0.03 16.56
N ALA A 51 -10.11 0.31 15.93
CA ALA A 51 -10.18 1.00 14.65
C ALA A 51 -9.58 2.41 14.65
N LEU A 52 -9.90 3.20 15.67
CA LEU A 52 -9.49 4.61 15.79
C LEU A 52 -8.53 4.83 16.98
N GLY A 53 -7.88 3.76 17.44
CA GLY A 53 -6.84 3.85 18.46
C GLY A 53 -5.51 4.29 17.89
N PHE A 54 -4.58 4.66 18.78
CA PHE A 54 -3.27 5.17 18.40
C PHE A 54 -2.26 4.06 18.03
N HIS A 55 -2.62 2.79 18.28
CA HIS A 55 -1.69 1.68 18.07
C HIS A 55 -2.38 0.45 17.47
N PHE A 56 -1.61 -0.28 16.67
CA PHE A 56 -1.93 -1.64 16.30
C PHE A 56 -0.84 -2.61 16.77
N PHE A 57 -1.16 -3.91 16.79
CA PHE A 57 -0.29 -4.93 17.36
C PHE A 57 -0.10 -6.10 16.38
N ALA A 58 1.08 -6.75 16.44
CA ALA A 58 1.35 -7.98 15.71
C ALA A 58 2.27 -8.90 16.51
N GLY A 59 1.96 -10.19 16.58
CA GLY A 59 2.66 -11.22 17.33
C GLY A 59 1.81 -11.81 18.44
N GLU A 60 2.43 -12.52 19.38
CA GLU A 60 1.76 -13.20 20.49
C GLU A 60 2.02 -12.47 21.81
N THR A 61 0.96 -12.24 22.60
CA THR A 61 1.05 -11.59 23.91
C THR A 61 1.72 -12.50 24.95
N GLY A 62 2.04 -11.94 26.12
CA GLY A 62 2.50 -12.74 27.27
C GLY A 62 1.44 -13.69 27.85
N MET A 63 0.17 -13.53 27.42
CA MET A 63 -0.98 -14.37 27.84
C MET A 63 -1.33 -15.43 26.80
N ASN A 64 -0.48 -15.63 25.77
CA ASN A 64 -0.71 -16.60 24.69
C ASN A 64 -1.92 -16.23 23.81
N GLU A 65 -2.08 -14.97 23.49
CA GLU A 65 -3.12 -14.45 22.60
C GLU A 65 -2.49 -13.80 21.37
N LEU A 66 -3.04 -14.06 20.21
CA LEU A 66 -2.52 -13.56 18.94
C LEU A 66 -3.04 -12.18 18.62
N ARG A 67 -2.18 -11.38 17.97
CA ARG A 67 -2.49 -10.05 17.44
C ARG A 67 -1.95 -9.96 16.03
N ARG A 68 -2.77 -9.46 15.09
CA ARG A 68 -2.37 -9.18 13.71
C ARG A 68 -2.80 -7.78 13.33
N GLY A 69 -1.88 -6.97 12.82
CA GLY A 69 -2.20 -5.65 12.29
C GLY A 69 -2.75 -5.75 10.87
N VAL A 70 -3.66 -4.85 10.48
CA VAL A 70 -4.12 -4.70 9.10
C VAL A 70 -4.04 -3.24 8.69
N LEU A 71 -3.57 -2.99 7.45
CA LEU A 71 -3.31 -1.64 6.91
C LEU A 71 -3.72 -1.59 5.43
N ALA A 72 -4.42 -0.55 5.02
CA ALA A 72 -4.70 -0.29 3.61
C ALA A 72 -4.29 1.14 3.22
N PHE A 73 -4.00 1.34 1.93
CA PHE A 73 -3.50 2.60 1.36
C PHE A 73 -4.24 2.92 0.06
N ASP A 74 -4.62 4.17 -0.15
CA ASP A 74 -5.22 4.60 -1.42
C ASP A 74 -4.12 4.82 -2.47
N ILE A 75 -3.80 3.76 -3.24
CA ILE A 75 -2.77 3.81 -4.29
C ILE A 75 -3.31 4.55 -5.51
N ALA A 76 -4.49 4.16 -6.00
CA ALA A 76 -5.05 4.69 -7.25
C ALA A 76 -5.48 6.16 -7.16
N GLY A 77 -5.85 6.65 -5.97
CA GLY A 77 -6.15 8.06 -5.73
C GLY A 77 -4.90 8.95 -5.72
N ASN A 78 -3.72 8.37 -5.50
CA ASN A 78 -2.47 9.11 -5.34
C ASN A 78 -1.49 8.95 -6.50
N ILE A 79 -1.55 7.86 -7.26
CA ILE A 79 -0.64 7.58 -8.38
C ILE A 79 -1.42 7.58 -9.70
N PRO A 80 -0.92 8.26 -10.75
CA PRO A 80 -1.58 8.29 -12.04
C PRO A 80 -1.73 6.90 -12.67
N PRO A 81 -2.90 6.59 -13.28
CA PRO A 81 -3.09 5.33 -13.98
C PRO A 81 -2.05 5.13 -15.09
N GLY A 82 -1.59 3.88 -15.24
CA GLY A 82 -0.57 3.50 -16.22
C GLY A 82 0.85 3.92 -15.84
N ALA A 83 1.09 4.40 -14.62
CA ALA A 83 2.45 4.56 -14.10
C ALA A 83 3.08 3.20 -13.84
N THR A 84 4.41 3.13 -13.95
CA THR A 84 5.19 1.95 -13.57
C THR A 84 5.81 2.19 -12.20
N ILE A 85 5.51 1.33 -11.22
CA ILE A 85 6.08 1.37 -9.88
C ILE A 85 7.51 0.84 -9.94
N THR A 86 8.46 1.62 -9.44
CA THR A 86 9.89 1.28 -9.47
C THR A 86 10.45 0.92 -8.09
N ALA A 87 9.85 1.46 -7.02
CA ALA A 87 10.16 1.08 -5.65
C ALA A 87 8.92 1.25 -4.76
N ALA A 88 8.84 0.43 -3.70
CA ALA A 88 7.84 0.56 -2.64
C ALA A 88 8.48 0.20 -1.30
N SER A 89 8.23 1.02 -0.28
CA SER A 89 8.68 0.76 1.09
C SER A 89 7.65 1.27 2.10
N LEU A 90 7.38 0.46 3.14
CA LEU A 90 6.51 0.80 4.26
C LEU A 90 7.36 1.02 5.50
N SER A 91 7.25 2.20 6.10
CA SER A 91 7.89 2.53 7.37
C SER A 91 6.83 2.53 8.48
N LEU A 92 7.12 1.81 9.57
CA LEU A 92 6.30 1.72 10.78
C LEU A 92 7.14 2.13 11.99
N ASN A 93 6.57 2.91 12.91
CA ASN A 93 7.18 3.20 14.20
C ASN A 93 6.74 2.15 15.23
N MET A 94 7.69 1.32 15.70
CA MET A 94 7.45 0.36 16.78
C MET A 94 7.66 1.07 18.11
N SER A 95 6.58 1.33 18.84
CA SER A 95 6.56 2.20 20.02
C SER A 95 6.61 1.43 21.35
N ARG A 96 6.37 0.10 21.34
CA ARG A 96 6.44 -0.74 22.55
C ARG A 96 6.70 -2.20 22.22
N THR A 97 7.46 -2.86 23.09
CA THR A 97 7.75 -4.29 23.02
C THR A 97 7.92 -4.87 24.42
N PRO A 98 7.46 -6.10 24.70
CA PRO A 98 7.72 -6.79 25.97
C PRO A 98 9.17 -7.27 26.09
N THR A 99 9.86 -7.46 24.97
CA THR A 99 11.26 -7.90 24.91
C THR A 99 12.04 -7.23 23.78
N ASN A 100 13.32 -6.99 24.00
CA ASN A 100 14.23 -6.48 22.97
C ASN A 100 14.68 -7.55 21.95
N THR A 101 14.27 -8.80 22.15
CA THR A 101 14.54 -9.88 21.18
C THR A 101 13.90 -9.51 19.85
N ALA A 102 14.72 -9.62 18.80
CA ALA A 102 14.25 -9.33 17.46
C ALA A 102 13.51 -10.54 16.88
N TYR A 103 12.32 -10.28 16.36
CA TYR A 103 11.47 -11.27 15.68
C TYR A 103 11.18 -10.81 14.26
N VAL A 104 10.97 -11.77 13.36
CA VAL A 104 10.56 -11.47 11.98
C VAL A 104 9.12 -11.00 11.99
N MET A 105 8.87 -9.85 11.37
CA MET A 105 7.54 -9.32 11.08
C MET A 105 7.34 -9.31 9.56
N GLU A 106 6.28 -9.96 9.09
CA GLU A 106 5.98 -10.11 7.67
C GLU A 106 4.80 -9.24 7.26
N LEU A 107 4.87 -8.69 6.06
CA LEU A 107 3.72 -8.14 5.36
C LEU A 107 3.16 -9.21 4.44
N ARG A 108 1.85 -9.46 4.52
CA ARG A 108 1.14 -10.40 3.68
C ARG A 108 -0.10 -9.76 3.09
N LYS A 109 -0.27 -9.87 1.77
CA LYS A 109 -1.41 -9.26 1.08
C LYS A 109 -2.71 -9.86 1.58
N LEU A 110 -3.69 -9.01 1.93
CA LEU A 110 -5.05 -9.44 2.26
C LEU A 110 -5.79 -9.91 1.00
N LEU A 111 -6.66 -10.89 1.15
CA LEU A 111 -7.41 -11.56 0.09
C LEU A 111 -8.91 -11.28 0.16
N ALA A 112 -9.37 -10.66 1.23
CA ALA A 112 -10.76 -10.25 1.41
C ALA A 112 -10.82 -8.80 1.89
N ASP A 113 -11.83 -8.08 1.45
CA ASP A 113 -12.16 -6.72 1.87
C ASP A 113 -12.54 -6.68 3.36
N TRP A 114 -12.28 -5.55 4.04
CA TRP A 114 -12.50 -5.41 5.48
C TRP A 114 -12.81 -3.97 5.85
N GLY A 115 -13.46 -3.80 7.01
CA GLY A 115 -13.84 -2.49 7.52
C GLY A 115 -13.01 -2.06 8.71
N GLU A 116 -12.92 -0.74 8.91
CA GLU A 116 -12.23 -0.17 10.06
C GLU A 116 -13.17 0.00 11.27
N GLY A 117 -14.39 0.47 11.05
CA GLY A 117 -15.34 0.73 12.14
C GLY A 117 -14.98 1.97 12.95
N THR A 118 -15.33 1.96 14.28
CA THR A 118 -15.15 3.13 15.15
C THR A 118 -14.71 2.77 16.59
N SER A 119 -14.28 1.54 16.85
CA SER A 119 -13.81 1.13 18.16
C SER A 119 -12.54 1.88 18.58
N ILE A 120 -12.43 2.19 19.88
CA ILE A 120 -11.25 2.81 20.49
C ILE A 120 -10.94 2.06 21.77
N ALA A 121 -9.79 1.42 21.82
CA ALA A 121 -9.34 0.69 23.00
C ALA A 121 -8.80 1.65 24.07
N PRO A 122 -9.06 1.36 25.36
CA PRO A 122 -8.55 2.19 26.44
C PRO A 122 -7.08 1.91 26.76
N GLY A 123 -6.46 2.85 27.46
CA GLY A 123 -5.13 2.70 28.05
C GLY A 123 -4.03 2.46 27.03
N GLU A 124 -3.32 1.35 27.17
CA GLU A 124 -2.22 0.96 26.25
C GLU A 124 -2.71 0.18 25.03
N GLU A 125 -4.02 -0.03 24.90
CA GLU A 125 -4.76 -0.58 23.76
C GLU A 125 -4.50 -2.07 23.47
N GLY A 126 -3.63 -2.75 24.24
CA GLY A 126 -3.23 -4.14 24.00
C GLY A 126 -4.35 -5.17 24.06
N ASP A 127 -5.43 -4.86 24.80
CA ASP A 127 -6.59 -5.75 24.98
C ASP A 127 -7.75 -5.42 24.03
N GLY A 128 -7.62 -4.37 23.22
CA GLY A 128 -8.69 -3.90 22.34
C GLY A 128 -9.90 -3.34 23.08
N ALA A 129 -10.90 -2.93 22.31
CA ALA A 129 -12.24 -2.54 22.79
C ALA A 129 -13.29 -3.51 22.26
N PRO A 130 -14.50 -3.60 22.84
CA PRO A 130 -15.62 -4.28 22.19
C PRO A 130 -15.82 -3.75 20.78
N ALA A 131 -15.96 -4.67 19.83
CA ALA A 131 -16.09 -4.30 18.41
C ALA A 131 -17.37 -3.49 18.15
N THR A 132 -17.28 -2.53 17.25
CA THR A 132 -18.40 -1.74 16.74
C THR A 132 -18.77 -2.17 15.32
N PRO A 133 -19.96 -1.83 14.80
CA PRO A 133 -20.34 -2.19 13.43
C PRO A 133 -19.26 -1.82 12.40
N ASN A 134 -18.98 -2.75 11.49
CA ASN A 134 -17.95 -2.66 10.47
C ASN A 134 -16.48 -2.75 10.94
N ASP A 135 -16.20 -2.96 12.22
CA ASP A 135 -14.83 -3.27 12.63
C ASP A 135 -14.33 -4.58 12.03
N ALA A 136 -13.06 -4.61 11.62
CA ALA A 136 -12.36 -5.87 11.43
C ALA A 136 -12.01 -6.46 12.80
N THR A 137 -12.37 -7.73 13.03
CA THR A 137 -12.04 -8.49 14.23
C THR A 137 -11.31 -9.78 13.85
N TRP A 138 -10.94 -10.61 14.81
CA TRP A 138 -10.34 -11.90 14.52
C TRP A 138 -11.24 -12.82 13.68
N ARG A 139 -12.57 -12.73 13.91
CA ARG A 139 -13.57 -13.55 13.22
C ARG A 139 -14.22 -12.86 12.04
N HIS A 140 -14.41 -11.54 12.12
CA HIS A 140 -15.18 -10.78 11.15
C HIS A 140 -14.28 -9.85 10.33
N ARG A 141 -14.53 -9.79 9.04
CA ARG A 141 -13.99 -8.74 8.16
C ARG A 141 -14.82 -7.46 8.23
N PHE A 142 -16.12 -7.59 8.58
CA PHE A 142 -17.05 -6.52 8.95
C PHE A 142 -17.90 -7.00 10.11
N PHE A 143 -17.66 -6.50 11.30
CA PHE A 143 -18.44 -6.87 12.50
C PHE A 143 -19.85 -6.24 12.42
N ASP A 144 -20.93 -6.94 12.65
CA ASP A 144 -21.18 -8.37 12.90
C ASP A 144 -21.90 -9.00 11.70
N THR A 145 -21.53 -8.61 10.47
CA THR A 145 -22.22 -8.97 9.23
C THR A 145 -21.48 -9.97 8.35
N MET A 146 -20.14 -9.90 8.28
CA MET A 146 -19.34 -10.74 7.39
C MET A 146 -18.12 -11.33 8.11
N PHE A 147 -17.97 -12.66 8.01
CA PHE A 147 -16.81 -13.37 8.56
C PHE A 147 -15.66 -13.44 7.57
N TRP A 148 -14.43 -13.57 8.07
CA TRP A 148 -13.31 -14.11 7.32
C TRP A 148 -13.60 -15.58 6.95
N SER A 149 -12.99 -16.09 5.88
CA SER A 149 -13.07 -17.53 5.57
C SER A 149 -12.23 -18.37 6.55
N ALA A 150 -11.18 -17.77 7.09
CA ALA A 150 -10.39 -18.31 8.20
C ALA A 150 -10.22 -17.24 9.30
N GLN A 151 -10.35 -17.63 10.56
CA GLN A 151 -10.13 -16.71 11.69
C GLN A 151 -8.71 -16.14 11.66
N GLY A 152 -8.58 -14.86 12.02
CA GLY A 152 -7.32 -14.13 12.00
C GLY A 152 -6.96 -13.52 10.65
N GLY A 153 -7.94 -13.46 9.71
CA GLY A 153 -7.82 -12.80 8.42
C GLY A 153 -7.49 -13.73 7.24
N ASP A 154 -8.03 -13.42 6.08
CA ASP A 154 -7.74 -14.10 4.82
C ASP A 154 -6.55 -13.41 4.14
N PHE A 155 -5.38 -14.03 4.13
CA PHE A 155 -4.16 -13.46 3.57
C PHE A 155 -3.35 -14.43 2.72
N SER A 156 -2.50 -13.87 1.85
CA SER A 156 -1.65 -14.64 0.94
C SER A 156 -0.58 -15.44 1.68
N ALA A 157 -0.32 -16.65 1.21
CA ALA A 157 0.84 -17.43 1.63
C ALA A 157 2.18 -16.80 1.16
N THR A 158 2.15 -15.95 0.12
CA THR A 158 3.33 -15.22 -0.36
C THR A 158 3.63 -14.05 0.58
N VAL A 159 4.86 -13.97 1.06
CA VAL A 159 5.36 -12.85 1.85
C VAL A 159 5.63 -11.66 0.93
N SER A 160 4.97 -10.53 1.18
CA SER A 160 5.22 -9.28 0.45
C SER A 160 6.58 -8.66 0.84
N ALA A 161 6.88 -8.59 2.11
CA ALA A 161 8.19 -8.23 2.66
C ALA A 161 8.33 -8.72 4.09
N SER A 162 9.55 -8.83 4.59
CA SER A 162 9.86 -9.17 5.98
C SER A 162 10.90 -8.22 6.56
N GLN A 163 10.80 -7.98 7.88
CA GLN A 163 11.73 -7.15 8.63
C GLN A 163 11.98 -7.74 10.02
N LEU A 164 13.23 -7.68 10.46
CA LEU A 164 13.59 -8.08 11.82
C LEU A 164 13.35 -6.90 12.77
N VAL A 165 12.43 -7.05 13.73
CA VAL A 165 11.98 -5.98 14.63
C VAL A 165 12.29 -6.35 16.08
N GLY A 166 13.12 -5.54 16.76
CA GLY A 166 13.60 -5.80 18.12
C GLY A 166 13.35 -4.63 19.08
N LEU A 167 14.22 -3.66 19.07
CA LEU A 167 14.15 -2.47 19.92
C LEU A 167 13.09 -1.48 19.45
N VAL A 168 12.59 -0.64 20.35
CA VAL A 168 11.72 0.50 19.99
C VAL A 168 12.42 1.38 18.94
N GLY A 169 11.68 1.78 17.90
CA GLY A 169 12.19 2.58 16.80
C GLY A 169 11.44 2.41 15.50
N GLN A 170 11.93 3.08 14.47
CA GLN A 170 11.35 3.00 13.13
C GLN A 170 11.96 1.83 12.36
N TYR A 171 11.10 1.09 11.65
CA TYR A 171 11.48 -0.03 10.80
C TYR A 171 10.87 0.13 9.41
N THR A 172 11.58 -0.37 8.40
CA THR A 172 11.15 -0.22 7.01
C THR A 172 11.15 -1.58 6.31
N TRP A 173 10.02 -1.94 5.73
CA TRP A 173 9.82 -3.09 4.86
C TRP A 173 9.95 -2.66 3.40
N SER A 174 10.67 -3.43 2.61
CA SER A 174 10.77 -3.24 1.16
C SER A 174 11.16 -4.53 0.47
N SER A 175 10.66 -4.76 -0.73
CA SER A 175 11.02 -5.92 -1.56
C SER A 175 10.53 -5.75 -2.99
N ALA A 176 10.99 -6.60 -3.90
CA ALA A 176 10.43 -6.70 -5.24
C ALA A 176 8.97 -7.18 -5.23
N GLN A 177 8.56 -8.00 -4.24
CA GLN A 177 7.18 -8.45 -4.12
C GLN A 177 6.25 -7.30 -3.70
N MET A 178 6.68 -6.39 -2.80
CA MET A 178 5.92 -5.18 -2.49
C MET A 178 5.72 -4.29 -3.72
N VAL A 179 6.74 -4.14 -4.55
CA VAL A 179 6.61 -3.40 -5.82
C VAL A 179 5.55 -4.05 -6.72
N ALA A 180 5.56 -5.39 -6.83
CA ALA A 180 4.57 -6.13 -7.62
C ALA A 180 3.15 -6.00 -7.04
N ASP A 181 3.00 -6.03 -5.70
CA ASP A 181 1.71 -5.85 -5.04
C ASP A 181 1.14 -4.45 -5.31
N VAL A 182 1.95 -3.39 -5.12
CA VAL A 182 1.55 -1.99 -5.37
C VAL A 182 1.22 -1.76 -6.84
N GLN A 183 1.99 -2.35 -7.78
CA GLN A 183 1.67 -2.27 -9.21
C GLN A 183 0.34 -2.95 -9.52
N ALA A 184 0.09 -4.15 -8.98
CA ALA A 184 -1.17 -4.85 -9.20
C ALA A 184 -2.38 -4.06 -8.66
N TRP A 185 -2.22 -3.36 -7.53
CA TRP A 185 -3.25 -2.50 -6.95
C TRP A 185 -3.47 -1.22 -7.76
N LEU A 186 -2.43 -0.65 -8.36
CA LEU A 186 -2.56 0.47 -9.27
C LEU A 186 -3.29 0.06 -10.56
N ASP A 187 -2.96 -1.13 -11.11
CA ASP A 187 -3.55 -1.64 -12.35
C ASP A 187 -5.00 -2.12 -12.17
N ASN A 188 -5.31 -2.64 -10.97
CA ASN A 188 -6.66 -3.08 -10.58
C ASN A 188 -7.00 -2.59 -9.16
N PRO A 189 -7.51 -1.37 -8.99
CA PRO A 189 -7.80 -0.79 -7.68
C PRO A 189 -8.75 -1.61 -6.80
N ALA A 190 -9.65 -2.39 -7.41
CA ALA A 190 -10.56 -3.27 -6.67
C ALA A 190 -9.84 -4.44 -5.98
N SER A 191 -8.61 -4.76 -6.35
CA SER A 191 -7.78 -5.78 -5.69
C SER A 191 -6.92 -5.22 -4.55
N ASN A 192 -6.99 -3.92 -4.29
CA ASN A 192 -6.26 -3.27 -3.20
C ASN A 192 -7.01 -3.45 -1.88
N LEU A 193 -6.67 -4.50 -1.18
CA LEU A 193 -7.24 -4.85 0.13
C LEU A 193 -6.24 -4.61 1.27
N GLY A 194 -5.04 -4.12 0.94
CA GLY A 194 -3.98 -3.82 1.89
C GLY A 194 -3.14 -5.02 2.30
N TRP A 195 -2.36 -4.83 3.37
CA TRP A 195 -1.51 -5.85 3.98
C TRP A 195 -1.94 -6.18 5.39
N LEU A 196 -1.73 -7.44 5.76
CA LEU A 196 -1.70 -7.91 7.13
C LEU A 196 -0.25 -7.91 7.61
N VAL A 197 -0.01 -7.38 8.82
CA VAL A 197 1.26 -7.46 9.54
C VAL A 197 1.20 -8.68 10.43
N LEU A 198 1.98 -9.70 10.08
CA LEU A 198 2.09 -10.96 10.81
C LEU A 198 3.37 -10.94 11.65
N GLY A 199 3.23 -11.07 12.96
CA GLY A 199 4.35 -11.23 13.87
C GLY A 199 4.76 -12.70 14.05
N ASP A 200 5.73 -12.92 14.94
CA ASP A 200 6.05 -14.30 15.36
C ASP A 200 4.94 -14.80 16.29
N GLU A 201 4.26 -15.87 15.88
CA GLU A 201 3.17 -16.52 16.60
C GLU A 201 3.59 -17.91 17.13
N THR A 202 4.91 -18.15 17.28
CA THR A 202 5.45 -19.45 17.73
C THR A 202 5.94 -19.42 19.19
N ALA A 203 5.99 -18.25 19.81
CA ALA A 203 6.40 -18.05 21.19
C ALA A 203 5.65 -16.88 21.81
N ILE A 204 5.38 -16.95 23.10
CA ILE A 204 4.74 -15.89 23.88
C ILE A 204 5.64 -14.65 24.00
N ALA A 205 5.01 -13.48 24.24
CA ALA A 205 5.69 -12.20 24.43
C ALA A 205 6.50 -11.72 23.21
N THR A 206 6.08 -12.09 22.01
CA THR A 206 6.65 -11.60 20.75
C THR A 206 5.94 -10.38 20.20
N ALA A 207 4.72 -10.08 20.68
CA ALA A 207 3.90 -8.98 20.20
C ALA A 207 4.65 -7.64 20.22
N LYS A 208 4.59 -6.93 19.09
CA LYS A 208 5.10 -5.57 18.92
C LYS A 208 3.92 -4.61 18.73
N ARG A 209 4.00 -3.43 19.36
CA ARG A 209 3.04 -2.34 19.20
C ARG A 209 3.58 -1.35 18.18
N PHE A 210 2.80 -1.06 17.17
CA PHE A 210 3.11 -0.05 16.15
C PHE A 210 2.11 1.09 16.21
N ASP A 211 2.54 2.27 15.82
CA ASP A 211 1.70 3.45 15.75
C ASP A 211 0.76 3.38 14.52
N THR A 212 -0.49 3.84 14.68
CA THR A 212 -1.53 3.90 13.64
C THR A 212 -1.53 5.24 12.91
N ARG A 213 -2.42 5.43 11.96
CA ARG A 213 -2.66 6.71 11.25
C ARG A 213 -3.17 7.82 12.17
N GLU A 214 -3.82 7.48 13.32
CA GLU A 214 -4.29 8.41 14.33
C GLU A 214 -3.17 8.93 15.25
N SER A 215 -2.00 8.30 15.21
CA SER A 215 -0.85 8.65 16.06
C SER A 215 -0.06 9.84 15.52
N ALA A 216 0.88 10.34 16.32
CA ALA A 216 1.83 11.37 15.92
C ALA A 216 2.92 10.87 14.95
N SER A 217 3.09 9.56 14.82
CA SER A 217 4.10 8.91 13.96
C SER A 217 3.46 7.85 13.05
N PRO A 218 2.55 8.27 12.14
CA PRO A 218 1.74 7.35 11.36
C PRO A 218 2.60 6.46 10.43
N PRO A 219 2.10 5.27 10.07
CA PRO A 219 2.69 4.47 9.01
C PRO A 219 2.84 5.28 7.73
N MET A 220 3.95 5.05 7.00
CA MET A 220 4.22 5.77 5.75
C MET A 220 4.61 4.81 4.65
N LEU A 221 3.79 4.73 3.61
CA LEU A 221 4.11 4.03 2.37
C LEU A 221 4.76 5.00 1.39
N THR A 222 6.05 4.81 1.11
CA THR A 222 6.80 5.56 0.10
C THR A 222 6.83 4.77 -1.20
N ILE A 223 6.40 5.39 -2.29
CA ILE A 223 6.34 4.77 -3.61
C ILE A 223 7.10 5.64 -4.61
N GLU A 224 8.03 5.01 -5.34
CA GLU A 224 8.66 5.61 -6.52
C GLU A 224 8.02 5.04 -7.77
N PHE A 225 7.78 5.90 -8.76
CA PHE A 225 7.16 5.51 -10.01
C PHE A 225 7.63 6.35 -11.18
N THR A 226 7.47 5.84 -12.40
CA THR A 226 7.65 6.58 -13.66
C THR A 226 6.32 6.71 -14.38
N ARG A 227 6.07 7.87 -14.95
CA ARG A 227 4.89 8.10 -15.81
C ARG A 227 5.24 7.75 -17.25
N ALA A 228 4.30 7.12 -17.96
CA ALA A 228 4.44 6.95 -19.39
C ALA A 228 4.60 8.33 -20.08
N PRO A 229 5.41 8.41 -21.13
CA PRO A 229 5.55 9.63 -21.92
C PRO A 229 4.17 10.10 -22.41
N ARG A 230 3.85 11.39 -22.22
CA ARG A 230 2.65 11.95 -22.83
C ARG A 230 2.80 11.91 -24.36
N VAL A 231 1.99 11.13 -25.03
CA VAL A 231 1.86 11.23 -26.50
C VAL A 231 1.28 12.60 -26.78
N ALA A 232 2.06 13.43 -27.48
CA ALA A 232 1.57 14.72 -27.92
C ALA A 232 0.33 14.51 -28.82
N PRO A 233 -0.76 15.29 -28.67
CA PRO A 233 -1.91 15.17 -29.55
C PRO A 233 -1.45 15.35 -31.00
N SER A 234 -1.89 14.45 -31.88
CA SER A 234 -1.60 14.55 -33.31
C SER A 234 -2.00 15.95 -33.82
N PRO A 235 -1.14 16.63 -34.61
CA PRO A 235 -1.50 17.91 -35.16
C PRO A 235 -2.81 17.77 -35.95
N ARG A 236 -3.79 18.63 -35.66
CA ARG A 236 -5.04 18.64 -36.43
C ARG A 236 -4.73 18.81 -37.90
N PRO A 237 -5.38 18.05 -38.80
CA PRO A 237 -5.25 18.27 -40.23
C PRO A 237 -5.55 19.74 -40.55
N ARG A 238 -4.66 20.37 -41.29
CA ARG A 238 -4.86 21.76 -41.77
C ARG A 238 -6.13 21.75 -42.66
N PRO A 239 -7.08 22.66 -42.45
CA PRO A 239 -8.23 22.72 -43.32
C PRO A 239 -7.77 22.95 -44.78
N THR A 240 -8.29 22.15 -45.68
CA THR A 240 -8.04 22.25 -47.12
C THR A 240 -8.58 23.62 -47.57
N PRO A 241 -7.81 24.45 -48.30
CA PRO A 241 -8.35 25.70 -48.81
C PRO A 241 -9.54 25.43 -49.74
N ALA A 242 -10.62 26.18 -49.58
CA ALA A 242 -11.77 26.09 -50.45
C ALA A 242 -11.35 26.47 -51.90
N PRO A 243 -11.87 25.82 -52.94
CA PRO A 243 -11.61 26.24 -54.33
C PRO A 243 -12.09 27.66 -54.50
N ARG A 244 -11.25 28.49 -55.11
CA ARG A 244 -11.66 29.88 -55.49
C ARG A 244 -12.63 29.79 -56.67
N PRO A 245 -13.62 30.72 -56.72
CA PRO A 245 -14.53 30.77 -57.83
C PRO A 245 -13.89 31.20 -59.14
#